data_4ae898f483154a80583845372a5e526e
#
_entry.id   4ae898f483154a80583845372a5e526e
#
_cell.length_a   1.000
_cell.length_b   1.000
_cell.length_c   1.000
_cell.angle_alpha   90.00
_cell.angle_beta   90.00
_cell.angle_gamma   90.00
#
_symmetry.space_group_name_H-M   'P 1'
#
loop_
_entity.id
_entity.type
_entity.pdbx_description
1 polymer ?
#
loop_
_entity_poly.entity_id
_entity_poly.type
_entity_poly.pdbx_seq_one_letter_code
_entity_poly.pdbx_strand_id
1 'polypeptide(L)'
;MIRFECDYAEGMHPRILERLMETNMEQTAGYGEDSHCERAAALIQQACGREDIDVHFLVGGTQTNLTVIGSILRPYQGVFCADTGHLNVHETGAIEATGHKVIVLPTTADGRLTVAEIRKAYEAHWNDATHEHMVQPGMVYISQSTEDGTAYTKAELEEISAICRKKSEAAVLGRQ
;
A
#
# COMPACT_ATOMS: atom_id res chain seq x y z
N MET A 1 -14.58 -20.70 20.65
CA MET A 1 -15.28 -19.76 19.74
C MET A 1 -14.22 -19.19 18.81
N ILE A 2 -14.39 -19.30 17.51
CA ILE A 2 -13.47 -18.68 16.53
C ILE A 2 -13.91 -17.22 16.37
N ARG A 3 -12.95 -16.30 16.45
CA ARG A 3 -13.18 -14.84 16.35
C ARG A 3 -12.60 -14.35 15.04
N PHE A 4 -13.28 -13.42 14.38
CA PHE A 4 -12.91 -12.83 13.10
C PHE A 4 -12.83 -11.30 13.14
N GLU A 5 -12.72 -10.71 14.33
CA GLU A 5 -12.66 -9.26 14.48
C GLU A 5 -11.30 -8.68 14.03
N CYS A 6 -10.24 -9.49 14.11
CA CYS A 6 -8.90 -9.12 13.64
C CYS A 6 -8.07 -10.36 13.36
N ASP A 7 -7.01 -10.20 12.56
CA ASP A 7 -6.08 -11.25 12.16
C ASP A 7 -4.90 -11.46 13.13
N TYR A 8 -4.85 -10.67 14.21
CA TYR A 8 -3.80 -10.70 15.25
C TYR A 8 -4.34 -11.07 16.66
N ALA A 9 -5.51 -11.72 16.74
CA ALA A 9 -6.10 -12.13 18.01
C ALA A 9 -5.38 -13.32 18.66
N GLU A 10 -4.62 -14.07 17.89
CA GLU A 10 -3.87 -15.24 18.33
C GLU A 10 -2.36 -15.00 18.19
N GLY A 11 -1.57 -15.85 18.84
CA GLY A 11 -0.12 -15.85 18.70
C GLY A 11 0.32 -16.47 17.36
N MET A 12 1.62 -16.64 17.20
CA MET A 12 2.21 -17.21 15.99
C MET A 12 1.89 -18.70 15.82
N HIS A 13 1.94 -19.18 14.59
CA HIS A 13 1.84 -20.59 14.28
C HIS A 13 2.90 -21.42 15.03
N PRO A 14 2.57 -22.61 15.60
CA PRO A 14 3.50 -23.40 16.42
C PRO A 14 4.88 -23.64 15.78
N ARG A 15 4.95 -23.90 14.48
CA ARG A 15 6.23 -24.06 13.75
C ARG A 15 7.10 -22.80 13.73
N ILE A 16 6.50 -21.61 13.79
CA ILE A 16 7.25 -20.36 13.92
C ILE A 16 7.83 -20.25 15.32
N LEU A 17 7.03 -20.59 16.35
CA LEU A 17 7.48 -20.60 17.75
C LEU A 17 8.65 -21.58 17.94
N GLU A 18 8.54 -22.81 17.43
CA GLU A 18 9.63 -23.80 17.43
C GLU A 18 10.91 -23.23 16.80
N ARG A 19 10.80 -22.62 15.63
CA ARG A 19 11.94 -22.02 14.94
C ARG A 19 12.55 -20.86 15.72
N LEU A 20 11.74 -20.01 16.33
CA LEU A 20 12.23 -18.95 17.21
C LEU A 20 12.97 -19.49 18.43
N MET A 21 12.49 -20.57 19.02
CA MET A 21 13.18 -21.22 20.14
C MET A 21 14.56 -21.78 19.73
N GLU A 22 14.67 -22.37 18.52
CA GLU A 22 15.93 -22.90 18.00
C GLU A 22 16.96 -21.78 17.75
N THR A 23 16.52 -20.63 17.26
CA THR A 23 17.41 -19.53 16.83
C THR A 23 17.57 -18.42 17.91
N ASN A 24 16.87 -18.51 19.04
CA ASN A 24 16.78 -17.45 20.03
C ASN A 24 18.15 -16.97 20.59
N MET A 25 19.15 -17.84 20.61
CA MET A 25 20.49 -17.52 21.12
C MET A 25 21.49 -17.24 20.00
N GLU A 26 21.08 -17.23 18.75
CA GLU A 26 21.95 -16.86 17.64
C GLU A 26 22.26 -15.36 17.70
N GLN A 27 23.52 -15.00 17.48
CA GLN A 27 23.95 -13.62 17.33
C GLN A 27 24.00 -13.27 15.84
N THR A 28 23.11 -12.40 15.41
CA THR A 28 22.97 -12.03 13.99
C THR A 28 23.24 -10.54 13.80
N ALA A 29 23.56 -10.14 12.57
CA ALA A 29 23.60 -8.72 12.18
C ALA A 29 22.19 -8.11 12.33
N GLY A 30 22.14 -6.81 12.60
CA GLY A 30 20.88 -6.06 12.63
C GLY A 30 20.48 -5.52 11.26
N TYR A 31 19.38 -4.78 11.23
CA TYR A 31 18.90 -3.99 10.07
C TYR A 31 18.55 -4.81 8.81
N GLY A 32 18.24 -6.10 8.98
CA GLY A 32 17.88 -6.97 7.86
C GLY A 32 19.06 -7.53 7.07
N GLU A 33 20.29 -7.38 7.58
CA GLU A 33 21.55 -7.84 6.95
C GLU A 33 21.96 -9.24 7.44
N ASP A 34 21.08 -9.94 8.12
CA ASP A 34 21.32 -11.30 8.61
C ASP A 34 20.89 -12.37 7.59
N SER A 35 21.40 -13.59 7.78
CA SER A 35 21.12 -14.72 6.89
C SER A 35 19.65 -15.17 6.87
N HIS A 36 18.87 -14.88 7.91
CA HIS A 36 17.45 -15.19 7.94
C HIS A 36 16.67 -14.24 7.03
N CYS A 37 16.98 -12.94 7.09
CA CYS A 37 16.40 -11.92 6.20
C CYS A 37 16.80 -12.16 4.74
N GLU A 38 18.07 -12.48 4.46
CA GLU A 38 18.55 -12.83 3.11
C GLU A 38 17.78 -14.01 2.55
N ARG A 39 17.66 -15.09 3.31
CA ARG A 39 16.90 -16.28 2.90
C ARG A 39 15.42 -16.00 2.72
N ALA A 40 14.80 -15.20 3.59
CA ALA A 40 13.40 -14.81 3.48
C ALA A 40 13.15 -13.97 2.22
N ALA A 41 14.03 -13.01 1.92
CA ALA A 41 13.96 -12.21 0.69
C ALA A 41 14.04 -13.08 -0.56
N ALA A 42 15.00 -14.03 -0.61
CA ALA A 42 15.13 -14.96 -1.73
C ALA A 42 13.88 -15.84 -1.93
N LEU A 43 13.26 -16.31 -0.84
CA LEU A 43 12.00 -17.08 -0.93
C LEU A 43 10.83 -16.24 -1.45
N ILE A 44 10.75 -14.96 -1.06
CA ILE A 44 9.73 -14.04 -1.56
C ILE A 44 9.95 -13.75 -3.04
N GLN A 45 11.18 -13.46 -3.47
CA GLN A 45 11.53 -13.27 -4.87
C GLN A 45 11.14 -14.49 -5.71
N GLN A 46 11.46 -15.68 -5.23
CA GLN A 46 11.07 -16.94 -5.88
C GLN A 46 9.55 -17.09 -5.98
N ALA A 47 8.81 -16.79 -4.90
CA ALA A 47 7.35 -16.87 -4.90
C ALA A 47 6.71 -15.85 -5.87
N CYS A 48 7.32 -14.69 -6.05
CA CYS A 48 6.91 -13.66 -7.01
C CYS A 48 7.32 -14.00 -8.45
N GLY A 49 8.21 -15.00 -8.66
CA GLY A 49 8.80 -15.30 -9.97
C GLY A 49 9.64 -14.14 -10.53
N ARG A 50 10.27 -13.35 -9.65
CA ARG A 50 11.03 -12.14 -9.99
C ARG A 50 12.27 -12.03 -9.11
N GLU A 51 13.44 -11.97 -9.74
CA GLU A 51 14.73 -11.78 -9.05
C GLU A 51 15.15 -10.29 -9.01
N ASP A 52 14.46 -9.43 -9.76
CA ASP A 52 14.75 -8.01 -9.94
C ASP A 52 13.91 -7.11 -9.00
N ILE A 53 13.42 -7.64 -7.89
CA ILE A 53 12.68 -6.91 -6.87
C ILE A 53 13.47 -6.84 -5.57
N ASP A 54 13.41 -5.71 -4.89
CA ASP A 54 13.91 -5.55 -3.53
C ASP A 54 12.83 -5.96 -2.52
N VAL A 55 13.26 -6.59 -1.43
CA VAL A 55 12.38 -7.01 -0.34
C VAL A 55 12.77 -6.28 0.94
N HIS A 56 11.85 -5.54 1.51
CA HIS A 56 12.05 -4.80 2.76
C HIS A 56 11.15 -5.34 3.86
N PHE A 57 11.73 -5.63 5.03
CA PHE A 57 11.00 -6.08 6.20
C PHE A 57 10.74 -4.90 7.14
N LEU A 58 9.45 -4.63 7.43
CA LEU A 58 9.00 -3.55 8.28
C LEU A 58 8.15 -4.10 9.44
N VAL A 59 8.01 -3.34 10.51
CA VAL A 59 7.40 -3.81 11.77
C VAL A 59 5.90 -4.02 11.65
N GLY A 60 5.22 -3.28 10.77
CA GLY A 60 3.77 -3.40 10.61
C GLY A 60 3.22 -2.61 9.44
N GLY A 61 1.94 -2.81 9.13
CA GLY A 61 1.26 -2.22 7.97
C GLY A 61 1.29 -0.70 7.95
N THR A 62 0.96 -0.06 9.07
CA THR A 62 0.99 1.41 9.17
C THR A 62 2.39 1.98 8.93
N GLN A 63 3.46 1.36 9.47
CA GLN A 63 4.82 1.77 9.17
C GLN A 63 5.16 1.59 7.69
N THR A 64 4.70 0.50 7.08
CA THR A 64 4.88 0.26 5.64
C THR A 64 4.22 1.37 4.82
N ASN A 65 2.96 1.69 5.12
CA ASN A 65 2.23 2.74 4.43
C ASN A 65 2.90 4.12 4.58
N LEU A 66 3.32 4.49 5.80
CA LEU A 66 4.07 5.71 6.07
C LEU A 66 5.35 5.79 5.24
N THR A 67 6.12 4.71 5.24
CA THR A 67 7.42 4.65 4.54
C THR A 67 7.22 4.76 3.03
N VAL A 68 6.33 3.97 2.45
CA VAL A 68 6.09 3.94 0.99
C VAL A 68 5.51 5.27 0.52
N ILE A 69 4.46 5.77 1.16
CA ILE A 69 3.78 7.00 0.75
C ILE A 69 4.71 8.20 0.95
N GLY A 70 5.36 8.30 2.10
CA GLY A 70 6.28 9.41 2.40
C GLY A 70 7.54 9.42 1.53
N SER A 71 7.99 8.27 1.01
CA SER A 71 9.16 8.19 0.12
C SER A 71 8.84 8.50 -1.34
N ILE A 72 7.61 8.25 -1.79
CA ILE A 72 7.22 8.37 -3.21
C ILE A 72 6.58 9.73 -3.50
N LEU A 73 5.68 10.20 -2.61
CA LEU A 73 4.93 11.42 -2.84
C LEU A 73 5.78 12.67 -2.60
N ARG A 74 5.53 13.70 -3.42
CA ARG A 74 6.06 15.05 -3.19
C ARG A 74 5.19 15.78 -2.16
N PRO A 75 5.72 16.79 -1.43
CA PRO A 75 4.99 17.46 -0.35
C PRO A 75 3.60 18.00 -0.70
N TYR A 76 3.35 18.31 -1.97
CA TYR A 76 2.07 18.83 -2.47
C TYR A 76 1.16 17.73 -3.02
N GLN A 77 1.56 16.46 -2.94
CA GLN A 77 0.79 15.32 -3.45
C GLN A 77 0.07 14.58 -2.34
N GLY A 78 -1.05 13.96 -2.73
CA GLY A 78 -1.84 13.09 -1.88
C GLY A 78 -2.10 11.73 -2.52
N VAL A 79 -2.65 10.82 -1.73
CA VAL A 79 -2.94 9.46 -2.10
C VAL A 79 -4.44 9.23 -2.22
N PHE A 80 -4.93 8.70 -3.34
CA PHE A 80 -6.29 8.21 -3.46
C PHE A 80 -6.47 6.94 -2.62
N CYS A 81 -7.55 6.91 -1.84
CA CYS A 81 -7.91 5.79 -0.98
C CYS A 81 -9.43 5.57 -1.05
N ALA A 82 -9.86 4.32 -0.90
CA ALA A 82 -11.26 3.99 -0.71
C ALA A 82 -11.85 4.68 0.53
N ASP A 83 -13.13 5.02 0.53
CA ASP A 83 -13.81 5.59 1.70
C ASP A 83 -13.79 4.64 2.91
N THR A 84 -13.82 3.32 2.68
CA THR A 84 -13.63 2.27 3.69
C THR A 84 -12.17 1.88 3.91
N GLY A 85 -11.24 2.41 3.09
CA GLY A 85 -9.85 1.96 3.06
C GLY A 85 -9.07 2.24 4.34
N HIS A 86 -8.15 1.35 4.67
CA HIS A 86 -7.39 1.35 5.93
C HIS A 86 -6.71 2.69 6.25
N LEU A 87 -6.12 3.36 5.26
CA LEU A 87 -5.51 4.69 5.44
C LEU A 87 -6.50 5.72 5.97
N ASN A 88 -7.76 5.65 5.50
CA ASN A 88 -8.80 6.62 5.86
C ASN A 88 -9.40 6.35 7.24
N VAL A 89 -9.60 5.08 7.62
CA VAL A 89 -10.44 4.73 8.76
C VAL A 89 -9.72 4.05 9.93
N HIS A 90 -8.50 3.51 9.73
CA HIS A 90 -7.83 2.68 10.74
C HIS A 90 -6.39 3.10 11.09
N GLU A 91 -5.87 4.20 10.54
CA GLU A 91 -4.49 4.62 10.78
C GLU A 91 -4.34 5.91 11.60
N THR A 92 -5.42 6.42 12.19
CA THR A 92 -5.40 7.53 13.15
C THR A 92 -4.68 8.79 12.60
N GLY A 93 -4.81 9.07 11.30
CA GLY A 93 -4.16 10.21 10.66
C GLY A 93 -2.65 10.03 10.45
N ALA A 94 -2.18 8.79 10.34
CA ALA A 94 -0.74 8.50 10.17
C ALA A 94 -0.19 9.11 8.87
N ILE A 95 -0.93 9.02 7.77
CA ILE A 95 -0.52 9.57 6.49
C ILE A 95 -0.50 11.09 6.50
N GLU A 96 -1.51 11.71 7.10
CA GLU A 96 -1.58 13.17 7.28
C GLU A 96 -0.41 13.69 8.13
N ALA A 97 0.07 12.91 9.09
CA ALA A 97 1.23 13.26 9.90
C ALA A 97 2.53 13.32 9.08
N THR A 98 2.61 12.69 7.91
CA THR A 98 3.72 12.85 6.96
C THR A 98 3.60 14.10 6.09
N GLY A 99 2.52 14.86 6.21
CA GLY A 99 2.23 16.03 5.39
C GLY A 99 1.47 15.72 4.10
N HIS A 100 1.04 14.47 3.89
CA HIS A 100 0.29 14.06 2.70
C HIS A 100 -1.20 13.92 3.02
N LYS A 101 -2.04 14.29 2.07
CA LYS A 101 -3.49 14.16 2.19
C LYS A 101 -3.95 12.78 1.71
N VAL A 102 -4.79 12.12 2.50
CA VAL A 102 -5.63 11.02 2.00
C VAL A 102 -6.81 11.64 1.24
N ILE A 103 -6.89 11.36 -0.05
CA ILE A 103 -7.97 11.83 -0.94
C ILE A 103 -8.96 10.67 -1.08
N VAL A 104 -10.07 10.79 -0.37
CA VAL A 104 -11.08 9.73 -0.27
C VAL A 104 -11.92 9.67 -1.53
N LEU A 105 -12.06 8.47 -2.10
CA LEU A 105 -12.90 8.19 -3.26
C LEU A 105 -14.04 7.24 -2.87
N PRO A 106 -15.22 7.40 -3.47
CA PRO A 106 -16.33 6.47 -3.27
C PRO A 106 -16.00 5.10 -3.85
N THR A 107 -16.49 4.06 -3.18
CA THR A 107 -16.33 2.66 -3.58
C THR A 107 -17.60 2.07 -4.16
N THR A 108 -17.49 0.90 -4.76
CA THR A 108 -18.61 0.02 -5.04
C THR A 108 -19.22 -0.51 -3.73
N ALA A 109 -20.43 -1.07 -3.81
CA ALA A 109 -21.11 -1.62 -2.64
C ALA A 109 -20.33 -2.73 -1.90
N ASP A 110 -19.28 -3.25 -2.50
CA ASP A 110 -18.38 -4.28 -1.96
C ASP A 110 -16.97 -3.74 -1.63
N GLY A 111 -16.82 -2.42 -1.47
CA GLY A 111 -15.63 -1.75 -0.95
C GLY A 111 -14.48 -1.59 -1.94
N ARG A 112 -14.68 -1.86 -3.25
CA ARG A 112 -13.61 -1.73 -4.25
C ARG A 112 -13.59 -0.37 -4.93
N LEU A 113 -12.41 0.20 -5.13
CA LEU A 113 -12.19 1.33 -6.04
C LEU A 113 -12.25 0.85 -7.50
N THR A 114 -12.91 1.62 -8.35
CA THR A 114 -12.93 1.34 -9.79
C THR A 114 -12.01 2.28 -10.56
N VAL A 115 -11.53 1.82 -11.71
CA VAL A 115 -10.77 2.69 -12.65
C VAL A 115 -11.60 3.90 -13.08
N ALA A 116 -12.94 3.75 -13.16
CA ALA A 116 -13.82 4.85 -13.52
C ALA A 116 -13.80 5.98 -12.46
N GLU A 117 -13.89 5.64 -11.17
CA GLU A 117 -13.82 6.64 -10.10
C GLU A 117 -12.43 7.25 -9.97
N ILE A 118 -11.36 6.46 -10.08
CA ILE A 118 -9.99 6.97 -10.09
C ILE A 118 -9.80 7.96 -11.24
N ARG A 119 -10.23 7.61 -12.45
CA ARG A 119 -10.15 8.47 -13.63
C ARG A 119 -10.93 9.75 -13.47
N LYS A 120 -12.17 9.66 -13.02
CA LYS A 120 -13.06 10.80 -12.76
C LYS A 120 -12.43 11.77 -11.77
N ALA A 121 -11.93 11.29 -10.64
CA ALA A 121 -11.28 12.13 -9.64
C ALA A 121 -9.99 12.77 -10.16
N TYR A 122 -9.17 12.02 -10.88
CA TYR A 122 -7.96 12.55 -11.49
C TYR A 122 -8.27 13.64 -12.52
N GLU A 123 -9.22 13.39 -13.43
CA GLU A 123 -9.62 14.34 -14.48
C GLU A 123 -10.32 15.58 -13.88
N ALA A 124 -11.13 15.41 -12.83
CA ALA A 124 -11.71 16.53 -12.11
C ALA A 124 -10.65 17.47 -11.53
N HIS A 125 -9.57 16.92 -10.97
CA HIS A 125 -8.45 17.75 -10.50
C HIS A 125 -7.81 18.55 -11.63
N TRP A 126 -7.41 17.91 -12.73
CA TRP A 126 -6.66 18.56 -13.80
C TRP A 126 -7.50 19.49 -14.68
N ASN A 127 -8.82 19.29 -14.73
CA ASN A 127 -9.76 20.16 -15.46
C ASN A 127 -10.22 21.38 -14.63
N ASP A 128 -9.91 21.42 -13.35
CA ASP A 128 -10.20 22.57 -12.50
C ASP A 128 -9.20 23.70 -12.78
N ALA A 129 -9.72 24.88 -13.10
CA ALA A 129 -8.89 26.06 -13.39
C ALA A 129 -8.01 26.49 -12.20
N THR A 130 -8.32 26.03 -11.00
CA THR A 130 -7.61 26.31 -9.76
C THR A 130 -6.85 25.10 -9.18
N HIS A 131 -6.62 24.07 -9.99
CA HIS A 131 -5.97 22.81 -9.55
C HIS A 131 -4.62 23.03 -8.86
N GLU A 132 -3.89 24.08 -9.19
CA GLU A 132 -2.63 24.45 -8.55
C GLU A 132 -2.77 24.81 -7.07
N HIS A 133 -4.00 25.14 -6.62
CA HIS A 133 -4.34 25.43 -5.22
C HIS A 133 -4.80 24.18 -4.47
N MET A 134 -4.88 23.03 -5.15
CA MET A 134 -5.38 21.77 -4.60
C MET A 134 -4.25 20.78 -4.42
N VAL A 135 -4.42 19.84 -3.48
CA VAL A 135 -3.50 18.71 -3.35
C VAL A 135 -3.57 17.85 -4.61
N GLN A 136 -2.43 17.67 -5.26
CA GLN A 136 -2.31 16.91 -6.49
C GLN A 136 -2.40 15.40 -6.21
N PRO A 137 -3.24 14.63 -6.94
CA PRO A 137 -3.20 13.17 -6.87
C PRO A 137 -1.86 12.61 -7.35
N GLY A 138 -1.20 11.80 -6.52
CA GLY A 138 0.12 11.24 -6.83
C GLY A 138 0.21 9.72 -6.72
N MET A 139 -0.74 9.08 -6.04
CA MET A 139 -0.74 7.64 -5.80
C MET A 139 -2.17 7.11 -5.65
N VAL A 140 -2.37 5.83 -5.92
CA VAL A 140 -3.57 5.07 -5.57
C VAL A 140 -3.18 3.99 -4.57
N TYR A 141 -3.86 3.96 -3.43
CA TYR A 141 -3.76 2.93 -2.43
C TYR A 141 -4.99 2.03 -2.48
N ILE A 142 -4.79 0.73 -2.43
CA ILE A 142 -5.85 -0.28 -2.30
C ILE A 142 -5.45 -1.32 -1.27
N SER A 143 -6.43 -1.88 -0.56
CA SER A 143 -6.27 -3.05 0.30
C SER A 143 -6.65 -4.32 -0.47
N GLN A 144 -5.85 -5.36 -0.38
CA GLN A 144 -6.13 -6.69 -0.96
C GLN A 144 -5.95 -7.73 0.16
N SER A 145 -7.05 -8.27 0.73
CA SER A 145 -8.46 -7.95 0.46
C SER A 145 -8.86 -6.55 0.91
N THR A 146 -10.06 -6.09 0.45
CA THR A 146 -10.68 -4.86 0.94
C THR A 146 -11.15 -5.01 2.39
N GLU A 147 -11.48 -3.91 3.05
CA GLU A 147 -12.03 -3.91 4.42
C GLU A 147 -13.40 -4.65 4.49
N ASP A 148 -14.12 -4.74 3.39
CA ASP A 148 -15.38 -5.49 3.27
C ASP A 148 -15.17 -6.99 2.94
N GLY A 149 -13.91 -7.44 2.90
CA GLY A 149 -13.55 -8.84 2.67
C GLY A 149 -13.62 -9.30 1.21
N THR A 150 -13.73 -8.38 0.26
CA THR A 150 -13.67 -8.67 -1.17
C THR A 150 -12.23 -8.59 -1.68
N ALA A 151 -11.97 -9.20 -2.83
CA ALA A 151 -10.66 -9.18 -3.46
C ALA A 151 -10.76 -8.63 -4.88
N TYR A 152 -9.75 -7.84 -5.28
CA TYR A 152 -9.59 -7.44 -6.67
C TYR A 152 -9.18 -8.63 -7.51
N THR A 153 -9.77 -8.77 -8.67
CA THR A 153 -9.31 -9.71 -9.69
C THR A 153 -8.00 -9.22 -10.33
N LYS A 154 -7.27 -10.14 -10.96
CA LYS A 154 -6.05 -9.77 -11.72
C LYS A 154 -6.35 -8.70 -12.78
N ALA A 155 -7.47 -8.83 -13.50
CA ALA A 155 -7.87 -7.87 -14.54
C ALA A 155 -8.10 -6.47 -13.96
N GLU A 156 -8.81 -6.35 -12.84
CA GLU A 156 -9.01 -5.07 -12.15
C GLU A 156 -7.71 -4.44 -11.69
N LEU A 157 -6.78 -5.24 -11.13
CA LEU A 157 -5.45 -4.74 -10.73
C LEU A 157 -4.63 -4.27 -11.94
N GLU A 158 -4.68 -4.99 -13.05
CA GLU A 158 -4.01 -4.59 -14.30
C GLU A 158 -4.58 -3.29 -14.87
N GLU A 159 -5.90 -3.10 -14.82
CA GLU A 159 -6.54 -1.86 -15.24
C GLU A 159 -6.16 -0.67 -14.35
N ILE A 160 -6.18 -0.84 -13.03
CA ILE A 160 -5.73 0.21 -12.07
C ILE A 160 -4.26 0.54 -12.32
N SER A 161 -3.41 -0.47 -12.45
CA SER A 161 -1.98 -0.27 -12.72
C SER A 161 -1.75 0.46 -14.07
N ALA A 162 -2.51 0.13 -15.10
CA ALA A 162 -2.40 0.77 -16.40
C ALA A 162 -2.77 2.25 -16.36
N ILE A 163 -3.85 2.62 -15.65
CA ILE A 163 -4.23 4.03 -15.52
C ILE A 163 -3.21 4.81 -14.71
N CYS A 164 -2.65 4.24 -13.63
CA CYS A 164 -1.62 4.90 -12.83
C CYS A 164 -0.37 5.21 -13.67
N ARG A 165 0.13 4.24 -14.44
CA ARG A 165 1.28 4.44 -15.35
C ARG A 165 1.02 5.50 -16.40
N LYS A 166 -0.10 5.41 -17.11
CA LYS A 166 -0.46 6.37 -18.16
C LYS A 166 -0.57 7.80 -17.62
N LYS A 167 -1.09 7.98 -16.42
CA LYS A 167 -1.26 9.31 -15.82
C LYS A 167 0.05 9.86 -15.25
N SER A 168 0.96 9.02 -14.77
CA SER A 168 2.32 9.42 -14.39
C SER A 168 3.11 9.93 -15.59
N GLU A 169 3.04 9.27 -16.73
CA GLU A 169 3.67 9.73 -17.98
C GLU A 169 3.11 11.07 -18.45
N ALA A 170 1.79 11.25 -18.41
CA ALA A 170 1.15 12.52 -18.79
C ALA A 170 1.54 13.68 -17.85
N ALA A 171 1.72 13.42 -16.56
CA ALA A 171 2.17 14.43 -15.60
C ALA A 171 3.64 14.84 -15.82
N VAL A 172 4.46 13.96 -16.40
CA VAL A 172 5.86 14.26 -16.79
C VAL A 172 5.90 15.07 -18.08
N LEU A 173 5.05 14.73 -19.06
CA LEU A 173 5.00 15.42 -20.36
C LEU A 173 4.33 16.80 -20.29
N GLY A 174 3.46 17.06 -19.32
CA GLY A 174 2.82 18.38 -19.12
C GLY A 174 3.74 19.45 -18.52
N ARG A 175 5.05 19.18 -18.39
CA ARG A 175 6.08 20.11 -17.89
C ARG A 175 6.99 20.67 -18.98
N GLN A 176 6.54 20.68 -20.25
CA GLN A 176 7.22 21.39 -21.31
C GLN A 176 6.55 22.73 -21.57
#